data_be322ce083fbf2df0402e4e4eacc8612
#
_entry.id   be322ce083fbf2df0402e4e4eacc8612
#
_cell.length_a   1.000
_cell.length_b   1.000
_cell.length_c   1.000
_cell.angle_alpha   90.00
_cell.angle_beta   90.00
_cell.angle_gamma   90.00
#
_symmetry.space_group_name_H-M   'P 1'
#
loop_
_entity.id
_entity.type
_entity.pdbx_description
1 polymer ?
#
loop_
_entity_poly.entity_id
_entity_poly.type
_entity_poly.pdbx_seq_one_letter_code
_entity_poly.pdbx_strand_id
1 'polypeptide(L)'
;MSEGDVWSAEVVAAVRKFALQNALEYNGQGQVGSVLGRLLSERPELRGEAKRLMGIVSQEVESANAMALDEGVDAVRSELERSAPDALEREKHRKIEGLKELPGDTSSVVLRFAPNPNGPLTLGHSRGVVINSEYAKMHDGKVVLRFDDTDTRVKPPIPAAYHW
;
A
#
# COMPACT_ATOMS: atom_id res chain seq x y z
N MET A 1 -36.21 16.01 -8.49
CA MET A 1 -35.03 16.89 -8.62
C MET A 1 -34.31 16.79 -7.29
N SER A 2 -33.29 15.97 -7.21
CA SER A 2 -32.48 15.85 -5.98
C SER A 2 -31.61 17.11 -5.87
N GLU A 3 -31.66 17.76 -4.71
CA GLU A 3 -30.74 18.84 -4.37
C GLU A 3 -29.32 18.31 -4.55
N GLY A 4 -28.62 18.85 -5.54
CA GLY A 4 -27.25 18.46 -5.82
C GLY A 4 -26.39 18.74 -4.57
N ASP A 5 -25.73 17.73 -4.08
CA ASP A 5 -24.77 17.83 -2.99
C ASP A 5 -23.72 18.89 -3.34
N VAL A 6 -23.89 20.09 -2.81
CA VAL A 6 -22.92 21.17 -3.02
C VAL A 6 -21.75 20.95 -2.06
N TRP A 7 -20.73 20.27 -2.56
CA TRP A 7 -19.45 20.14 -1.85
C TRP A 7 -18.71 21.49 -1.80
N SER A 8 -17.94 21.72 -0.76
CA SER A 8 -17.11 22.92 -0.70
C SER A 8 -16.10 22.91 -1.85
N ALA A 9 -15.74 24.10 -2.34
CA ALA A 9 -14.77 24.24 -3.43
C ALA A 9 -13.43 23.56 -3.10
N GLU A 10 -13.05 23.51 -1.84
CA GLU A 10 -11.84 22.82 -1.36
C GLU A 10 -11.92 21.29 -1.51
N VAL A 11 -13.09 20.69 -1.24
CA VAL A 11 -13.28 19.24 -1.41
C VAL A 11 -13.25 18.89 -2.88
N VAL A 12 -13.95 19.67 -3.72
CA VAL A 12 -13.94 19.47 -5.18
C VAL A 12 -12.53 19.58 -5.74
N ALA A 13 -11.77 20.60 -5.36
CA ALA A 13 -10.39 20.77 -5.79
C ALA A 13 -9.48 19.62 -5.34
N ALA A 14 -9.66 19.10 -4.12
CA ALA A 14 -8.90 17.96 -3.62
C ALA A 14 -9.24 16.67 -4.41
N VAL A 15 -10.53 16.41 -4.70
CA VAL A 15 -10.95 15.27 -5.51
C VAL A 15 -10.33 15.34 -6.90
N ARG A 16 -10.43 16.49 -7.58
CA ARG A 16 -9.85 16.71 -8.91
C ARG A 16 -8.33 16.49 -8.90
N LYS A 17 -7.62 17.08 -7.94
CA LYS A 17 -6.18 16.88 -7.76
C LYS A 17 -5.82 15.39 -7.68
N PHE A 18 -6.53 14.63 -6.84
CA PHE A 18 -6.23 13.20 -6.67
C PHE A 18 -6.65 12.36 -7.87
N ALA A 19 -7.71 12.74 -8.59
CA ALA A 19 -8.13 12.09 -9.82
C ALA A 19 -7.07 12.25 -10.91
N LEU A 20 -6.58 13.47 -11.14
CA LEU A 20 -5.50 13.74 -12.12
C LEU A 20 -4.20 13.02 -11.75
N GLN A 21 -3.78 13.06 -10.47
CA GLN A 21 -2.61 12.32 -10.01
C GLN A 21 -2.74 10.81 -10.23
N ASN A 22 -3.92 10.26 -9.96
CA ASN A 22 -4.18 8.84 -10.12
C ASN A 22 -4.22 8.44 -11.60
N ALA A 23 -4.81 9.27 -12.47
CA ALA A 23 -4.77 9.05 -13.91
C ALA A 23 -3.33 9.07 -14.46
N LEU A 24 -2.45 9.96 -13.97
CA LEU A 24 -1.03 9.95 -14.32
C LEU A 24 -0.31 8.68 -13.84
N GLU A 25 -0.56 8.26 -12.60
CA GLU A 25 0.06 7.08 -12.00
C GLU A 25 -0.28 5.80 -12.74
N TYR A 26 -1.52 5.69 -13.23
CA TYR A 26 -2.05 4.52 -13.93
C TYR A 26 -2.19 4.71 -15.45
N ASN A 27 -1.43 5.66 -16.01
CA ASN A 27 -1.40 5.90 -17.46
C ASN A 27 -2.79 6.05 -18.11
N GLY A 28 -3.63 6.88 -17.52
CA GLY A 28 -4.99 7.15 -17.99
C GLY A 28 -6.05 6.14 -17.53
N GLN A 29 -5.70 5.22 -16.63
CA GLN A 29 -6.60 4.22 -16.06
C GLN A 29 -6.79 4.45 -14.54
N GLY A 30 -7.10 5.68 -14.15
CA GLY A 30 -7.36 6.04 -12.77
C GLY A 30 -8.51 5.24 -12.16
N GLN A 31 -8.41 4.97 -10.85
CA GLN A 31 -9.33 4.11 -10.11
C GLN A 31 -10.03 4.88 -9.00
N VAL A 32 -11.37 4.86 -9.02
CA VAL A 32 -12.24 5.54 -8.04
C VAL A 32 -11.89 5.17 -6.60
N GLY A 33 -11.69 3.88 -6.33
CA GLY A 33 -11.35 3.39 -4.99
C GLY A 33 -10.04 3.95 -4.45
N SER A 34 -9.02 4.09 -5.30
CA SER A 34 -7.72 4.67 -4.93
C SER A 34 -7.84 6.16 -4.59
N VAL A 35 -8.59 6.90 -5.39
CA VAL A 35 -8.82 8.34 -5.18
C VAL A 35 -9.62 8.59 -3.91
N LEU A 36 -10.71 7.84 -3.71
CA LEU A 36 -11.53 7.94 -2.51
C LEU A 36 -10.72 7.59 -1.25
N GLY A 37 -9.99 6.48 -1.28
CA GLY A 37 -9.15 6.04 -0.16
C GLY A 37 -8.12 7.10 0.23
N ARG A 38 -7.50 7.74 -0.75
CA ARG A 38 -6.55 8.82 -0.52
C ARG A 38 -7.19 10.07 0.05
N LEU A 39 -8.34 10.50 -0.50
CA LEU A 39 -9.10 11.63 0.02
C LEU A 39 -9.46 11.43 1.49
N LEU A 40 -9.97 10.25 1.86
CA LEU A 40 -10.36 9.91 3.22
C LEU A 40 -9.16 9.72 4.18
N SER A 41 -7.97 9.47 3.64
CA SER A 41 -6.72 9.43 4.41
C SER A 41 -6.22 10.83 4.75
N GLU A 42 -6.30 11.77 3.79
CA GLU A 42 -5.87 13.15 3.99
C GLU A 42 -6.94 13.98 4.75
N ARG A 43 -8.21 13.61 4.61
CA ARG A 43 -9.37 14.27 5.25
C ARG A 43 -10.23 13.26 6.02
N PRO A 44 -9.79 12.82 7.20
CA PRO A 44 -10.52 11.80 7.99
C PRO A 44 -11.94 12.20 8.39
N GLU A 45 -12.20 13.50 8.47
CA GLU A 45 -13.51 14.06 8.79
C GLU A 45 -14.59 13.70 7.75
N LEU A 46 -14.19 13.42 6.52
CA LEU A 46 -15.11 13.07 5.43
C LEU A 46 -15.52 11.59 5.42
N ARG A 47 -14.99 10.76 6.32
CA ARG A 47 -15.27 9.31 6.34
C ARG A 47 -16.76 8.99 6.50
N GLY A 48 -17.48 9.79 7.27
CA GLY A 48 -18.94 9.65 7.44
C GLY A 48 -19.73 9.89 6.16
N GLU A 49 -19.17 10.60 5.20
CA GLU A 49 -19.81 10.97 3.94
C GLU A 49 -19.26 10.22 2.71
N ALA A 50 -18.47 9.19 2.93
CA ALA A 50 -17.78 8.44 1.88
C ALA A 50 -18.73 7.96 0.76
N LYS A 51 -19.95 7.54 1.11
CA LYS A 51 -20.95 7.10 0.13
C LYS A 51 -21.45 8.24 -0.76
N ARG A 52 -21.56 9.45 -0.21
CA ARG A 52 -21.98 10.65 -0.95
C ARG A 52 -20.84 11.16 -1.84
N LEU A 53 -19.59 11.07 -1.36
CA LEU A 53 -18.40 11.45 -2.11
C LEU A 53 -18.16 10.56 -3.35
N MET A 54 -18.65 9.34 -3.35
CA MET A 54 -18.46 8.39 -4.45
C MET A 54 -18.89 8.98 -5.79
N GLY A 55 -19.99 9.75 -5.83
CA GLY A 55 -20.51 10.36 -7.05
C GLY A 55 -19.52 11.34 -7.69
N ILE A 56 -19.04 12.32 -6.89
CA ILE A 56 -18.09 13.31 -7.38
C ILE A 56 -16.73 12.70 -7.68
N VAL A 57 -16.27 11.73 -6.89
CA VAL A 57 -15.01 11.03 -7.14
C VAL A 57 -15.07 10.24 -8.44
N SER A 58 -16.17 9.52 -8.72
CA SER A 58 -16.34 8.82 -9.99
C SER A 58 -16.33 9.77 -11.18
N GLN A 59 -17.04 10.88 -11.09
CA GLN A 59 -17.10 11.88 -12.15
C GLN A 59 -15.73 12.47 -12.47
N GLU A 60 -14.96 12.84 -11.45
CA GLU A 60 -13.62 13.43 -11.65
C GLU A 60 -12.61 12.39 -12.16
N VAL A 61 -12.68 11.14 -11.73
CA VAL A 61 -11.83 10.06 -12.26
C VAL A 61 -12.16 9.77 -13.72
N GLU A 62 -13.44 9.69 -14.08
CA GLU A 62 -13.88 9.50 -15.48
C GLU A 62 -13.42 10.67 -16.35
N SER A 63 -13.55 11.91 -15.88
CA SER A 63 -13.07 13.11 -16.57
C SER A 63 -11.56 13.08 -16.80
N ALA A 64 -10.77 12.71 -15.79
CA ALA A 64 -9.33 12.61 -15.90
C ALA A 64 -8.88 11.47 -16.85
N ASN A 65 -9.58 10.34 -16.82
CA ASN A 65 -9.31 9.22 -17.72
C ASN A 65 -9.69 9.56 -19.17
N ALA A 66 -10.83 10.24 -19.40
CA ALA A 66 -11.24 10.69 -20.72
C ALA A 66 -10.22 11.69 -21.29
N MET A 67 -9.77 12.66 -20.49
CA MET A 67 -8.70 13.59 -20.90
C MET A 67 -7.42 12.84 -21.33
N ALA A 68 -7.02 11.82 -20.57
CA ALA A 68 -5.85 11.01 -20.92
C ALA A 68 -6.05 10.22 -22.22
N LEU A 69 -7.26 9.77 -22.49
CA LEU A 69 -7.60 9.01 -23.70
C LEU A 69 -7.65 9.90 -24.94
N ASP A 70 -8.28 11.09 -24.82
CA ASP A 70 -8.55 11.98 -25.94
C ASP A 70 -7.36 12.88 -26.29
N GLU A 71 -6.67 13.40 -25.28
CA GLU A 71 -5.60 14.40 -25.42
C GLU A 71 -4.22 13.86 -25.00
N GLY A 72 -4.17 12.67 -24.43
CA GLY A 72 -2.94 12.04 -23.93
C GLY A 72 -2.62 12.36 -22.48
N VAL A 73 -1.73 11.57 -21.91
CA VAL A 73 -1.31 11.68 -20.49
C VAL A 73 -0.59 13.00 -20.19
N ASP A 74 0.03 13.60 -21.20
CA ASP A 74 0.72 14.90 -21.06
C ASP A 74 -0.28 16.05 -20.84
N ALA A 75 -1.49 15.97 -21.39
CA ALA A 75 -2.56 16.92 -21.12
C ALA A 75 -3.00 16.85 -19.64
N VAL A 76 -3.15 15.65 -19.11
CA VAL A 76 -3.46 15.43 -17.68
C VAL A 76 -2.37 16.02 -16.80
N ARG A 77 -1.10 15.89 -17.17
CA ARG A 77 0.04 16.49 -16.47
C ARG A 77 -0.05 18.02 -16.48
N SER A 78 -0.28 18.61 -17.64
CA SER A 78 -0.38 20.06 -17.78
C SER A 78 -1.55 20.63 -16.98
N GLU A 79 -2.69 19.91 -16.95
CA GLU A 79 -3.83 20.30 -16.13
C GLU A 79 -3.53 20.20 -14.63
N LEU A 80 -2.79 19.18 -14.20
CA LEU A 80 -2.37 19.05 -12.81
C LEU A 80 -1.38 20.16 -12.42
N GLU A 81 -0.43 20.50 -13.29
CA GLU A 81 0.51 21.62 -13.09
C GLU A 81 -0.21 22.94 -12.90
N ARG A 82 -1.26 23.16 -13.71
CA ARG A 82 -2.05 24.37 -13.67
C ARG A 82 -2.92 24.49 -12.42
N SER A 83 -3.54 23.37 -12.00
CA SER A 83 -4.52 23.34 -10.90
C SER A 83 -3.90 23.12 -9.54
N ALA A 84 -2.78 22.41 -9.46
CA ALA A 84 -2.10 22.05 -8.22
C ALA A 84 -0.60 21.81 -8.47
N PRO A 85 0.22 22.85 -8.64
CA PRO A 85 1.65 22.73 -8.97
C PRO A 85 2.43 21.88 -7.95
N ASP A 86 2.10 22.02 -6.65
CA ASP A 86 2.73 21.24 -5.58
C ASP A 86 2.42 19.74 -5.65
N ALA A 87 1.43 19.35 -6.46
CA ALA A 87 1.00 17.95 -6.57
C ALA A 87 1.91 17.09 -7.46
N LEU A 88 2.77 17.71 -8.27
CA LEU A 88 3.76 17.01 -9.10
C LEU A 88 4.99 16.59 -8.30
N GLU A 89 5.35 17.34 -7.28
CA GLU A 89 6.42 16.99 -6.34
C GLU A 89 5.98 15.91 -5.35
N ARG A 90 5.24 14.92 -5.83
CA ARG A 90 5.03 13.72 -5.03
C ARG A 90 6.38 13.09 -4.81
N GLU A 91 6.86 13.08 -3.56
CA GLU A 91 7.87 12.12 -3.15
C GLU A 91 7.39 10.75 -3.64
N LYS A 92 7.98 10.28 -4.73
CA LYS A 92 7.86 8.88 -5.10
C LYS A 92 8.34 8.16 -3.85
N HIS A 93 7.43 7.54 -3.10
CA HIS A 93 7.84 6.59 -2.08
C HIS A 93 8.79 5.65 -2.81
N ARG A 94 10.08 5.90 -2.64
CA ARG A 94 11.13 5.07 -3.19
C ARG A 94 10.78 3.69 -2.68
N LYS A 95 10.35 2.80 -3.55
CA LYS A 95 10.27 1.39 -3.18
C LYS A 95 11.65 1.11 -2.62
N ILE A 96 11.71 0.86 -1.30
CA ILE A 96 12.96 0.47 -0.67
C ILE A 96 13.24 -0.89 -1.27
N GLU A 97 14.09 -0.90 -2.30
CA GLU A 97 14.56 -2.14 -2.91
C GLU A 97 15.57 -2.72 -1.93
N GLY A 98 15.26 -3.91 -1.42
CA GLY A 98 16.07 -4.60 -0.45
C GLY A 98 15.54 -4.57 0.99
N LEU A 99 16.34 -5.11 1.88
CA LEU A 99 16.06 -5.12 3.31
C LEU A 99 16.52 -3.81 3.96
N LYS A 100 15.74 -3.33 4.94
CA LYS A 100 16.15 -2.17 5.75
C LYS A 100 17.34 -2.55 6.62
N GLU A 101 18.20 -1.60 6.91
CA GLU A 101 19.27 -1.82 7.89
C GLU A 101 18.68 -2.17 9.27
N LEU A 102 19.34 -3.09 9.96
CA LEU A 102 18.97 -3.43 11.34
C LEU A 102 19.40 -2.30 12.28
N PRO A 103 18.56 -1.90 13.22
CA PRO A 103 18.94 -0.90 14.22
C PRO A 103 19.89 -1.49 15.25
N GLY A 104 20.84 -0.69 15.75
CA GLY A 104 21.74 -1.06 16.84
C GLY A 104 23.03 -1.74 16.38
N ASP A 105 23.68 -2.44 17.31
CA ASP A 105 24.91 -3.17 17.04
C ASP A 105 24.64 -4.46 16.27
N THR A 106 25.22 -4.56 15.08
CA THR A 106 25.08 -5.71 14.18
C THR A 106 26.30 -6.62 14.12
N SER A 107 27.24 -6.49 15.06
CA SER A 107 28.47 -7.30 15.12
C SER A 107 28.21 -8.78 15.44
N SER A 108 27.07 -9.12 16.01
CA SER A 108 26.69 -10.49 16.40
C SER A 108 25.19 -10.71 16.24
N VAL A 109 24.73 -10.81 14.99
CA VAL A 109 23.30 -10.97 14.66
C VAL A 109 22.87 -12.42 14.85
N VAL A 110 21.89 -12.64 15.71
CA VAL A 110 21.20 -13.92 15.85
C VAL A 110 19.71 -13.73 15.61
N LEU A 111 19.20 -14.36 14.57
CA LEU A 111 17.82 -14.28 14.16
C LEU A 111 17.07 -15.56 14.48
N ARG A 112 15.77 -15.49 14.59
CA ARG A 112 14.94 -16.64 14.94
C ARG A 112 13.78 -16.81 13.98
N PHE A 113 13.63 -18.01 13.46
CA PHE A 113 12.39 -18.44 12.82
C PHE A 113 11.67 -19.43 13.73
N ALA A 114 10.44 -19.15 14.11
CA ALA A 114 9.72 -19.88 15.14
C ALA A 114 8.34 -20.34 14.67
N PRO A 115 8.26 -21.34 13.77
CA PRO A 115 6.98 -21.88 13.31
C PRO A 115 6.31 -22.73 14.37
N ASN A 116 4.98 -22.73 14.40
CA ASN A 116 4.22 -23.70 15.15
C ASN A 116 4.20 -25.04 14.38
N PRO A 117 4.53 -26.19 15.02
CA PRO A 117 4.62 -27.50 14.34
C PRO A 117 3.26 -28.19 14.14
N ASN A 118 2.25 -27.45 13.66
CA ASN A 118 0.89 -27.94 13.52
C ASN A 118 0.44 -28.19 12.07
N GLY A 119 1.33 -28.12 11.12
CA GLY A 119 1.06 -28.38 9.70
C GLY A 119 2.24 -27.99 8.82
N PRO A 120 2.16 -28.23 7.51
CA PRO A 120 3.22 -27.86 6.58
C PRO A 120 3.43 -26.36 6.53
N LEU A 121 4.67 -25.94 6.28
CA LEU A 121 4.98 -24.55 6.03
C LEU A 121 4.29 -24.10 4.72
N THR A 122 3.68 -22.92 4.78
CA THR A 122 3.01 -22.30 3.62
C THR A 122 3.91 -21.23 2.99
N LEU A 123 3.54 -20.75 1.80
CA LEU A 123 4.22 -19.64 1.15
C LEU A 123 4.30 -18.38 2.05
N GLY A 124 3.31 -18.18 2.94
CA GLY A 124 3.34 -17.09 3.92
C GLY A 124 4.51 -17.20 4.91
N HIS A 125 4.90 -18.41 5.29
CA HIS A 125 6.06 -18.64 6.17
C HIS A 125 7.39 -18.39 5.46
N SER A 126 7.46 -18.58 4.14
CA SER A 126 8.69 -18.39 3.36
C SER A 126 9.23 -16.97 3.48
N ARG A 127 8.36 -15.97 3.60
CA ARG A 127 8.78 -14.58 3.85
C ARG A 127 9.64 -14.46 5.10
N GLY A 128 9.24 -15.09 6.20
CA GLY A 128 10.00 -15.08 7.45
C GLY A 128 11.35 -15.80 7.29
N VAL A 129 11.38 -16.94 6.63
CA VAL A 129 12.61 -17.68 6.36
C VAL A 129 13.58 -16.88 5.51
N VAL A 130 13.12 -16.32 4.40
CA VAL A 130 13.94 -15.55 3.47
C VAL A 130 14.51 -14.30 4.15
N ILE A 131 13.69 -13.51 4.84
CA ILE A 131 14.14 -12.29 5.53
C ILE A 131 15.21 -12.62 6.58
N ASN A 132 14.99 -13.63 7.42
CA ASN A 132 15.97 -14.03 8.43
C ASN A 132 17.26 -14.53 7.78
N SER A 133 17.17 -15.33 6.71
CA SER A 133 18.32 -15.84 5.99
C SER A 133 19.16 -14.72 5.36
N GLU A 134 18.52 -13.75 4.71
CA GLU A 134 19.22 -12.64 4.06
C GLU A 134 19.89 -11.72 5.08
N TYR A 135 19.23 -11.38 6.20
CA TYR A 135 19.90 -10.63 7.27
C TYR A 135 21.07 -11.39 7.89
N ALA A 136 20.93 -12.71 8.09
CA ALA A 136 22.03 -13.50 8.60
C ALA A 136 23.23 -13.48 7.65
N LYS A 137 23.00 -13.60 6.33
CA LYS A 137 24.07 -13.50 5.32
C LYS A 137 24.70 -12.11 5.29
N MET A 138 23.91 -11.05 5.36
CA MET A 138 24.41 -9.66 5.33
C MET A 138 25.34 -9.33 6.50
N HIS A 139 25.13 -9.96 7.66
CA HIS A 139 25.83 -9.63 8.89
C HIS A 139 26.70 -10.79 9.42
N ASP A 140 26.98 -11.81 8.61
CA ASP A 140 27.66 -13.04 9.03
C ASP A 140 27.06 -13.64 10.32
N GLY A 141 25.74 -13.53 10.43
CA GLY A 141 24.96 -13.90 11.60
C GLY A 141 24.46 -15.35 11.54
N LYS A 142 23.60 -15.69 12.51
CA LYS A 142 23.01 -17.03 12.64
C LYS A 142 21.50 -16.98 12.59
N VAL A 143 20.87 -18.00 12.02
CA VAL A 143 19.43 -18.23 12.12
C VAL A 143 19.18 -19.45 12.99
N VAL A 144 18.39 -19.26 14.05
CA VAL A 144 17.94 -20.34 14.94
C VAL A 144 16.52 -20.74 14.54
N LEU A 145 16.34 -22.01 14.22
CA LEU A 145 15.01 -22.59 14.07
C LEU A 145 14.52 -23.08 15.44
N ARG A 146 13.36 -22.57 15.85
CA ARG A 146 12.72 -22.98 17.09
C ARG A 146 11.27 -23.34 16.82
N PHE A 147 10.84 -24.52 17.16
CA PHE A 147 9.45 -24.90 17.11
C PHE A 147 8.72 -24.36 18.34
N ASP A 148 7.82 -23.39 18.12
CA ASP A 148 7.01 -22.80 19.18
C ASP A 148 5.66 -23.51 19.27
N ASP A 149 5.57 -24.47 20.17
CA ASP A 149 4.35 -25.25 20.43
C ASP A 149 3.52 -24.57 21.53
N THR A 150 2.97 -23.41 21.20
CA THR A 150 2.30 -22.54 22.20
C THR A 150 0.78 -22.76 22.29
N ASP A 151 0.17 -23.48 21.35
CA ASP A 151 -1.30 -23.65 21.27
C ASP A 151 -1.70 -25.11 21.01
N THR A 152 -1.25 -25.98 21.89
CA THR A 152 -1.42 -27.43 21.78
C THR A 152 -2.85 -27.92 21.83
N ARG A 153 -3.77 -27.15 22.40
CA ARG A 153 -5.20 -27.51 22.50
C ARG A 153 -5.95 -27.32 21.21
N VAL A 154 -5.68 -26.21 20.52
CA VAL A 154 -6.39 -25.82 19.27
C VAL A 154 -5.63 -26.32 18.06
N LYS A 155 -4.31 -26.33 18.15
CA LYS A 155 -3.39 -26.68 17.08
C LYS A 155 -2.34 -27.68 17.59
N PRO A 156 -2.72 -28.94 17.78
CA PRO A 156 -1.79 -29.93 18.28
C PRO A 156 -0.60 -30.11 17.33
N PRO A 157 0.60 -30.37 17.85
CA PRO A 157 1.79 -30.58 17.04
C PRO A 157 1.64 -31.85 16.19
N ILE A 158 2.15 -31.79 14.97
CA ILE A 158 2.19 -32.92 14.05
C ILE A 158 3.65 -33.42 14.01
N PRO A 159 3.95 -34.68 14.39
CA PRO A 159 5.31 -35.19 14.44
C PRO A 159 6.11 -34.97 13.14
N ALA A 160 5.47 -35.11 11.99
CA ALA A 160 6.11 -34.88 10.69
C ALA A 160 6.60 -33.44 10.49
N ALA A 161 6.01 -32.47 11.18
CA ALA A 161 6.40 -31.06 11.06
C ALA A 161 7.81 -30.75 11.59
N TYR A 162 8.35 -31.61 12.45
CA TYR A 162 9.72 -31.46 12.97
C TYR A 162 10.81 -31.94 11.99
N HIS A 163 10.41 -32.46 10.84
CA HIS A 163 11.32 -32.96 9.80
C HIS A 163 11.38 -32.06 8.56
N TRP A 164 10.84 -30.86 8.62
CA TRP A 164 10.81 -29.89 7.50
C TRP A 164 12.14 -29.18 7.31
#